data_9898ff7b6d14aeda70008c19552e42c1
#
_entry.id   9898ff7b6d14aeda70008c19552e42c1
#
_cell.length_a   1.000
_cell.length_b   1.000
_cell.length_c   1.000
_cell.angle_alpha   90.00
_cell.angle_beta   90.00
_cell.angle_gamma   90.00
#
_symmetry.space_group_name_H-M   'P 1'
#
loop_
_entity.id
_entity.type
_entity.pdbx_description
1 polymer ?
#
loop_
_entity_poly.entity_id
_entity_poly.type
_entity_poly.pdbx_seq_one_letter_code
_entity_poly.pdbx_strand_id
1 'polypeptide(L)'
;MQSVTECYSKVKKDCFRYIASQETRTEKFKNKDKMIKSFLIPVSFYIANRANKEKTMIVGLAGGQGTGKTTISSIIKMILEKYFKFNVFKISIDDFYKTRKERLKLSKNIHPLLMTRGVPGTHLSLIHI
;
A
#
# COMPACT_ATOMS: atom_id res chain seq x y z
N MET A 1 -27.73 7.78 3.55
CA MET A 1 -27.04 6.47 3.49
C MET A 1 -25.91 6.56 2.49
N GLN A 2 -24.66 6.41 2.92
CA GLN A 2 -23.50 6.47 2.02
C GLN A 2 -23.53 5.26 1.09
N SER A 3 -23.49 5.47 -0.23
CA SER A 3 -23.59 4.39 -1.21
C SER A 3 -22.29 4.16 -1.97
N VAL A 4 -22.07 2.93 -2.40
CA VAL A 4 -20.92 2.55 -3.26
C VAL A 4 -20.89 3.39 -4.54
N THR A 5 -22.07 3.65 -5.12
CA THR A 5 -22.19 4.45 -6.36
C THR A 5 -21.79 5.91 -6.15
N GLU A 6 -22.20 6.51 -5.04
CA GLU A 6 -21.81 7.87 -4.68
C GLU A 6 -20.28 7.96 -4.44
N CYS A 7 -19.76 7.04 -3.65
CA CYS A 7 -18.32 6.96 -3.41
C CYS A 7 -17.55 6.82 -4.73
N TYR A 8 -17.98 5.90 -5.59
CA TYR A 8 -17.34 5.70 -6.89
C TYR A 8 -17.33 6.95 -7.75
N SER A 9 -18.44 7.68 -7.84
CA SER A 9 -18.51 8.91 -8.63
C SER A 9 -17.50 9.96 -8.15
N LYS A 10 -17.29 10.06 -6.83
CA LYS A 10 -16.35 11.01 -6.22
C LYS A 10 -14.87 10.62 -6.42
N VAL A 11 -14.54 9.33 -6.41
CA VAL A 11 -13.14 8.89 -6.43
C VAL A 11 -12.67 8.36 -7.79
N LYS A 12 -13.58 8.04 -8.72
CA LYS A 12 -13.27 7.43 -10.02
C LYS A 12 -12.12 8.11 -10.74
N LYS A 13 -12.22 9.41 -10.97
CA LYS A 13 -11.24 10.18 -11.75
C LYS A 13 -9.82 10.06 -11.19
N ASP A 14 -9.70 10.14 -9.87
CA ASP A 14 -8.40 10.09 -9.22
C ASP A 14 -7.83 8.67 -9.17
N CYS A 15 -8.69 7.67 -8.91
CA CYS A 15 -8.30 6.27 -8.97
C CYS A 15 -7.78 5.89 -10.37
N PHE A 16 -8.49 6.30 -11.42
CA PHE A 16 -8.07 6.01 -12.79
C PHE A 16 -6.77 6.74 -13.16
N ARG A 17 -6.61 7.99 -12.75
CA ARG A 17 -5.36 8.75 -12.96
C ARG A 17 -4.19 8.05 -12.27
N TYR A 18 -4.38 7.62 -11.03
CA TYR A 18 -3.36 6.91 -10.28
C TYR A 18 -3.02 5.56 -10.93
N ILE A 19 -4.02 4.75 -11.30
CA ILE A 19 -3.81 3.48 -11.99
C ILE A 19 -3.03 3.70 -13.29
N ALA A 20 -3.42 4.69 -14.09
CA ALA A 20 -2.74 5.02 -15.34
C ALA A 20 -1.25 5.38 -15.13
N SER A 21 -0.91 6.03 -14.01
CA SER A 21 0.49 6.34 -13.66
C SER A 21 1.31 5.11 -13.25
N GLN A 22 0.65 4.02 -12.88
CA GLN A 22 1.31 2.76 -12.51
C GLN A 22 1.40 1.77 -13.68
N GLU A 23 0.71 2.04 -14.78
CA GLU A 23 0.72 1.18 -15.97
C GLU A 23 1.97 1.40 -16.81
N THR A 24 2.51 0.31 -17.34
CA THR A 24 3.59 0.33 -18.33
C THR A 24 3.04 0.12 -19.74
N ARG A 25 3.91 0.13 -20.75
CA ARG A 25 3.51 -0.18 -22.14
C ARG A 25 3.01 -1.62 -22.29
N THR A 26 3.55 -2.54 -21.52
CA THR A 26 3.26 -3.98 -21.59
C THR A 26 2.27 -4.46 -20.55
N GLU A 27 2.18 -3.76 -19.40
CA GLU A 27 1.34 -4.18 -18.28
C GLU A 27 0.25 -3.14 -18.01
N LYS A 28 -0.99 -3.52 -18.24
CA LYS A 28 -2.17 -2.69 -18.00
C LYS A 28 -3.14 -3.38 -17.06
N PHE A 29 -3.73 -2.62 -16.17
CA PHE A 29 -4.78 -3.12 -15.28
C PHE A 29 -6.06 -3.40 -16.07
N LYS A 30 -6.51 -4.65 -16.01
CA LYS A 30 -7.79 -5.08 -16.58
C LYS A 30 -8.94 -4.82 -15.60
N ASN A 31 -10.15 -4.59 -16.16
CA ASN A 31 -11.39 -4.45 -15.35
C ASN A 31 -11.32 -3.43 -14.19
N LYS A 32 -10.70 -2.29 -14.41
CA LYS A 32 -10.50 -1.22 -13.41
C LYS A 32 -11.79 -0.82 -12.69
N ASP A 33 -12.88 -0.61 -13.45
CA ASP A 33 -14.19 -0.28 -12.89
C ASP A 33 -14.69 -1.33 -11.92
N LYS A 34 -14.66 -2.61 -12.34
CA LYS A 34 -15.10 -3.73 -11.51
C LYS A 34 -14.25 -3.86 -10.26
N MET A 35 -12.94 -3.74 -10.38
CA MET A 35 -12.01 -3.81 -9.25
C MET A 35 -12.33 -2.71 -8.22
N ILE A 36 -12.51 -1.48 -8.65
CA ILE A 36 -12.78 -0.35 -7.74
C ILE A 36 -14.16 -0.49 -7.11
N LYS A 37 -15.21 -0.74 -7.91
CA LYS A 37 -16.60 -0.80 -7.41
C LYS A 37 -16.87 -2.02 -6.55
N SER A 38 -16.41 -3.21 -6.97
CA SER A 38 -16.80 -4.48 -6.35
C SER A 38 -15.86 -4.95 -5.24
N PHE A 39 -14.65 -4.36 -5.13
CA PHE A 39 -13.66 -4.77 -4.14
C PHE A 39 -13.14 -3.61 -3.30
N LEU A 40 -12.54 -2.60 -3.93
CA LEU A 40 -11.79 -1.59 -3.18
C LEU A 40 -12.70 -0.64 -2.41
N ILE A 41 -13.83 -0.24 -2.97
CA ILE A 41 -14.82 0.57 -2.25
C ILE A 41 -15.47 -0.22 -1.11
N PRO A 42 -16.02 -1.44 -1.30
CA PRO A 42 -16.54 -2.25 -0.20
C PRO A 42 -15.53 -2.48 0.93
N VAL A 43 -14.27 -2.79 0.60
CA VAL A 43 -13.20 -2.92 1.61
C VAL A 43 -12.97 -1.61 2.35
N SER A 44 -12.98 -0.48 1.65
CA SER A 44 -12.82 0.84 2.28
C SER A 44 -14.00 1.18 3.21
N PHE A 45 -15.23 0.82 2.85
CA PHE A 45 -16.39 0.93 3.74
C PHE A 45 -16.26 0.05 4.98
N TYR A 46 -15.81 -1.19 4.80
CA TYR A 46 -15.57 -2.10 5.91
C TYR A 46 -14.52 -1.53 6.90
N ILE A 47 -13.41 -1.00 6.38
CA ILE A 47 -12.39 -0.34 7.20
C ILE A 47 -12.98 0.89 7.89
N ALA A 48 -13.68 1.75 7.16
CA ALA A 48 -14.26 2.97 7.70
C ALA A 48 -15.27 2.73 8.82
N ASN A 49 -16.10 1.69 8.67
CA ASN A 49 -17.11 1.31 9.68
C ASN A 49 -16.47 0.76 10.97
N ARG A 50 -15.25 0.26 10.92
CA ARG A 50 -14.51 -0.25 12.09
C ARG A 50 -13.56 0.76 12.70
N ALA A 51 -13.22 1.80 11.96
CA ALA A 51 -12.34 2.84 12.44
C ALA A 51 -13.03 3.66 13.55
N ASN A 52 -12.35 3.79 14.68
CA ASN A 52 -12.75 4.69 15.76
C ASN A 52 -11.94 5.98 15.64
N LYS A 53 -12.60 7.14 15.75
CA LYS A 53 -11.92 8.45 15.67
C LYS A 53 -10.96 8.69 16.84
N GLU A 54 -11.15 7.99 17.96
CA GLU A 54 -10.33 8.14 19.16
C GLU A 54 -9.08 7.25 19.18
N LYS A 55 -9.01 6.24 18.29
CA LYS A 55 -7.92 5.26 18.26
C LYS A 55 -7.38 5.07 16.86
N THR A 56 -6.05 5.01 16.75
CA THR A 56 -5.38 4.64 15.51
C THR A 56 -5.70 3.18 15.15
N MET A 57 -6.26 2.98 13.97
CA MET A 57 -6.48 1.65 13.41
C MET A 57 -5.32 1.27 12.51
N ILE A 58 -4.79 0.07 12.70
CA ILE A 58 -3.74 -0.50 11.85
C ILE A 58 -4.35 -1.56 10.95
N VAL A 59 -4.15 -1.41 9.63
CA VAL A 59 -4.63 -2.36 8.62
C VAL A 59 -3.43 -2.95 7.89
N GLY A 60 -3.23 -4.26 8.01
CA GLY A 60 -2.19 -5.00 7.31
C GLY A 60 -2.66 -5.47 5.94
N LEU A 61 -1.84 -5.22 4.90
CA LEU A 61 -2.05 -5.76 3.55
C LEU A 61 -0.90 -6.69 3.18
N ALA A 62 -1.20 -7.99 3.10
CA ALA A 62 -0.25 -9.02 2.71
C ALA A 62 -0.55 -9.56 1.30
N GLY A 63 0.49 -10.06 0.63
CA GLY A 63 0.37 -10.68 -0.70
C GLY A 63 1.74 -10.89 -1.34
N GLY A 64 1.80 -11.75 -2.35
CA GLY A 64 3.03 -12.06 -3.10
C GLY A 64 3.63 -10.85 -3.84
N GLN A 65 4.84 -11.00 -4.30
CA GLN A 65 5.50 -10.01 -5.15
C GLN A 65 4.72 -9.86 -6.47
N GLY A 66 4.59 -8.64 -6.98
CA GLY A 66 3.88 -8.37 -8.25
C GLY A 66 2.34 -8.39 -8.17
N THR A 67 1.73 -8.67 -7.02
CA THR A 67 0.25 -8.73 -6.87
C THR A 67 -0.45 -7.36 -6.79
N GLY A 68 0.26 -6.27 -6.98
CA GLY A 68 -0.31 -4.92 -6.98
C GLY A 68 -0.60 -4.34 -5.60
N LYS A 69 -0.01 -4.88 -4.51
CA LYS A 69 -0.21 -4.37 -3.14
C LYS A 69 -0.05 -2.86 -3.01
N THR A 70 0.98 -2.31 -3.62
CA THR A 70 1.26 -0.87 -3.58
C THR A 70 0.14 -0.07 -4.23
N THR A 71 -0.39 -0.53 -5.36
CA THR A 71 -1.49 0.11 -6.06
C THR A 71 -2.79 0.01 -5.27
N ILE A 72 -3.12 -1.17 -4.77
CA ILE A 72 -4.31 -1.42 -3.96
C ILE A 72 -4.31 -0.56 -2.70
N SER A 73 -3.22 -0.56 -1.93
CA SER A 73 -3.10 0.24 -0.71
C SER A 73 -3.22 1.74 -0.98
N SER A 74 -2.68 2.23 -2.08
CA SER A 74 -2.78 3.64 -2.46
C SER A 74 -4.20 4.03 -2.89
N ILE A 75 -4.93 3.15 -3.57
CA ILE A 75 -6.34 3.40 -3.93
C ILE A 75 -7.22 3.37 -2.68
N ILE A 76 -7.05 2.40 -1.79
CA ILE A 76 -7.78 2.35 -0.51
C ILE A 76 -7.52 3.62 0.32
N LYS A 77 -6.24 4.02 0.45
CA LYS A 77 -5.88 5.29 1.09
C LYS A 77 -6.65 6.46 0.48
N MET A 78 -6.64 6.58 -0.84
CA MET A 78 -7.32 7.66 -1.57
C MET A 78 -8.83 7.68 -1.31
N ILE A 79 -9.48 6.51 -1.27
CA ILE A 79 -10.91 6.39 -0.96
C ILE A 79 -11.17 6.84 0.48
N LEU A 80 -10.39 6.36 1.44
CA LEU A 80 -10.54 6.69 2.85
C LEU A 80 -10.32 8.19 3.11
N GLU A 81 -9.35 8.81 2.47
CA GLU A 81 -9.08 10.24 2.62
C GLU A 81 -10.13 11.12 1.91
N LYS A 82 -10.47 10.79 0.65
CA LYS A 82 -11.36 11.66 -0.15
C LYS A 82 -12.82 11.53 0.20
N TYR A 83 -13.29 10.31 0.45
CA TYR A 83 -14.70 10.07 0.70
C TYR A 83 -15.02 10.09 2.21
N PHE A 84 -14.25 9.36 3.02
CA PHE A 84 -14.48 9.23 4.45
C PHE A 84 -13.79 10.32 5.31
N LYS A 85 -12.88 11.10 4.70
CA LYS A 85 -12.14 12.17 5.40
C LYS A 85 -11.28 11.67 6.55
N PHE A 86 -10.76 10.45 6.44
CA PHE A 86 -9.75 9.95 7.37
C PHE A 86 -8.36 10.48 7.03
N ASN A 87 -7.51 10.59 8.04
CA ASN A 87 -6.09 10.79 7.85
C ASN A 87 -5.40 9.42 7.78
N VAL A 88 -4.80 9.08 6.64
CA VAL A 88 -4.26 7.74 6.39
C VAL A 88 -2.77 7.79 6.06
N PHE A 89 -1.98 7.14 6.87
CA PHE A 89 -0.56 6.90 6.61
C PHE A 89 -0.36 5.51 6.00
N LYS A 90 0.48 5.43 4.98
CA LYS A 90 0.88 4.19 4.34
C LYS A 90 2.35 3.93 4.62
N ILE A 91 2.64 2.78 5.18
CA ILE A 91 3.99 2.34 5.50
C ILE A 91 4.24 1.01 4.79
N SER A 92 5.38 0.84 4.15
CA SER A 92 5.83 -0.42 3.57
C SER A 92 6.92 -1.03 4.43
N ILE A 93 6.91 -2.36 4.57
CA ILE A 93 8.03 -3.07 5.20
C ILE A 93 9.33 -2.80 4.44
N ASP A 94 9.24 -2.57 3.12
CA ASP A 94 10.40 -2.23 2.29
C ASP A 94 11.04 -0.87 2.64
N ASP A 95 10.31 0.03 3.30
CA ASP A 95 10.85 1.31 3.76
C ASP A 95 11.82 1.14 4.96
N PHE A 96 11.80 -0.02 5.61
CA PHE A 96 12.64 -0.34 6.75
C PHE A 96 13.92 -1.11 6.41
N TYR A 97 14.25 -1.27 5.14
CA TYR A 97 15.55 -1.81 4.77
C TYR A 97 16.68 -0.82 5.07
N LYS A 98 17.81 -1.35 5.52
CA LYS A 98 19.07 -0.60 5.57
C LYS A 98 19.39 0.00 4.20
N THR A 99 20.01 1.17 4.19
CA THR A 99 20.41 1.83 2.96
C THR A 99 21.36 0.93 2.14
N ARG A 100 21.45 1.18 0.84
CA ARG A 100 22.39 0.45 -0.03
C ARG A 100 23.82 0.54 0.49
N LYS A 101 24.23 1.71 1.00
CA LYS A 101 25.58 1.95 1.55
C LYS A 101 25.85 1.07 2.78
N GLU A 102 24.89 0.99 3.70
CA GLU A 102 24.99 0.13 4.88
C GLU A 102 25.03 -1.35 4.51
N ARG A 103 24.17 -1.80 3.58
CA ARG A 103 24.16 -3.18 3.10
C ARG A 103 25.47 -3.54 2.38
N LEU A 104 26.03 -2.63 1.60
CA LEU A 104 27.34 -2.81 0.98
C LEU A 104 28.45 -2.98 2.04
N LYS A 105 28.43 -2.17 3.11
CA LYS A 105 29.35 -2.32 4.22
C LYS A 105 29.22 -3.67 4.92
N LEU A 106 27.97 -4.09 5.18
CA LEU A 106 27.68 -5.40 5.77
C LEU A 106 28.12 -6.55 4.86
N SER A 107 27.92 -6.43 3.54
CA SER A 107 28.32 -7.47 2.59
C SER A 107 29.82 -7.68 2.51
N LYS A 108 30.61 -6.62 2.70
CA LYS A 108 32.06 -6.70 2.73
C LYS A 108 32.61 -7.25 4.05
N ASN A 109 31.97 -6.89 5.18
CA ASN A 109 32.51 -7.18 6.51
C ASN A 109 31.96 -8.46 7.14
N ILE A 110 30.78 -8.93 6.72
CA ILE A 110 30.10 -10.07 7.34
C ILE A 110 29.82 -11.17 6.31
N HIS A 111 28.94 -10.91 5.32
CA HIS A 111 28.59 -11.92 4.33
C HIS A 111 28.06 -11.29 3.04
N PRO A 112 28.49 -11.73 1.84
CA PRO A 112 28.07 -11.17 0.54
C PRO A 112 26.55 -11.09 0.32
N LEU A 113 25.77 -12.06 0.84
CA LEU A 113 24.31 -12.06 0.72
C LEU A 113 23.62 -10.85 1.36
N LEU A 114 24.26 -10.16 2.32
CA LEU A 114 23.71 -8.97 2.97
C LEU A 114 23.62 -7.75 2.04
N MET A 115 24.12 -7.85 0.84
CA MET A 115 23.87 -6.88 -0.23
C MET A 115 22.42 -6.93 -0.74
N THR A 116 21.81 -8.12 -0.73
CA THR A 116 20.45 -8.35 -1.25
C THR A 116 19.40 -8.00 -0.20
N ARG A 117 18.28 -7.38 -0.63
CA ARG A 117 17.13 -7.16 0.24
C ARG A 117 16.43 -8.50 0.53
N GLY A 118 15.79 -8.61 1.70
CA GLY A 118 15.07 -9.80 2.12
C GLY A 118 15.87 -10.77 2.97
N VAL A 119 17.19 -10.65 2.99
CA VAL A 119 18.05 -11.47 3.86
C VAL A 119 17.95 -10.96 5.30
N PRO A 120 17.86 -11.85 6.30
CA PRO A 120 17.91 -11.47 7.72
C PRO A 120 19.11 -10.56 8.01
N GLY A 121 18.88 -9.48 8.79
CA GLY A 121 19.90 -8.47 9.09
C GLY A 121 19.98 -7.31 8.10
N THR A 122 19.23 -7.34 7.00
CA THR A 122 19.18 -6.23 6.02
C THR A 122 18.08 -5.20 6.31
N HIS A 123 17.18 -5.48 7.24
CA HIS A 123 16.22 -4.50 7.77
C HIS A 123 16.85 -3.65 8.87
N LEU A 124 16.32 -2.45 9.05
CA LEU A 124 16.55 -1.67 10.25
C LEU A 124 15.93 -2.44 11.42
N SER A 125 16.79 -3.16 12.15
CA SER A 125 16.36 -3.89 13.34
C SER A 125 16.09 -2.90 14.46
N LEU A 126 14.82 -2.60 14.70
CA LEU A 126 14.36 -1.94 15.95
C LEU A 126 14.28 -2.93 17.12
N ILE A 127 14.81 -4.15 16.94
CA ILE A 127 14.81 -5.20 17.97
C ILE A 127 16.13 -5.14 18.76
N HIS A 128 16.46 -3.98 19.26
CA HIS A 128 17.38 -3.81 20.37
C HIS A 128 16.85 -2.67 21.26
N ILE A 129 15.67 -2.91 21.79
CA ILE A 129 15.21 -2.24 23.01
C ILE A 129 15.05 -3.33 24.07
#